data_6a7967578914f3c8d88ee2ee0de75b4b
#
_entry.id   6a7967578914f3c8d88ee2ee0de75b4b
#
_cell.length_a   1.000
_cell.length_b   1.000
_cell.length_c   1.000
_cell.angle_alpha   90.00
_cell.angle_beta   90.00
_cell.angle_gamma   90.00
#
_symmetry.space_group_name_H-M   'P 1'
#
loop_
_entity.id
_entity.type
_entity.pdbx_description
1 polymer ?
#
loop_
_entity_poly.entity_id
_entity_poly.type
_entity_poly.pdbx_seq_one_letter_code
_entity_poly.pdbx_strand_id
1 'polypeptide(L)'
;FNDSELEKFIEENKDQLKVEYIDFDYAIINPKNLIGVDEFNQTFFDKIDEIEIEISNNQDLEKILSNFDIKPVKVKNYRYSADKDNIENRIFNVRNVAFDIIEDNNNYILYKVNKLDERSPDIKDPDLRNEVLELISQKDKFEFNSNLLKRINEKKFSNSEFVKMAENIQNLS
;
A
#
# COMPACT_ATOMS: atom_id res chain seq x y z
N PHE A 1 6.30 -17.11 18.22
CA PHE A 1 7.56 -16.68 17.59
C PHE A 1 8.16 -15.52 18.36
N ASN A 2 9.46 -15.59 18.66
CA ASN A 2 10.21 -14.48 19.24
C ASN A 2 10.82 -13.57 18.18
N ASP A 3 11.37 -12.43 18.57
CA ASP A 3 11.91 -11.44 17.65
C ASP A 3 13.06 -12.01 16.78
N SER A 4 13.91 -12.85 17.34
CA SER A 4 15.03 -13.47 16.61
C SER A 4 14.53 -14.41 15.50
N GLU A 5 13.44 -15.12 15.73
CA GLU A 5 12.81 -15.99 14.73
C GLU A 5 12.17 -15.17 13.60
N LEU A 6 11.54 -14.06 13.95
CA LEU A 6 10.98 -13.12 12.97
C LEU A 6 12.06 -12.47 12.12
N GLU A 7 13.12 -11.97 12.74
CA GLU A 7 14.27 -11.36 12.04
C GLU A 7 14.94 -12.35 11.10
N LYS A 8 15.12 -13.58 11.54
CA LYS A 8 15.67 -14.66 10.71
C LYS A 8 14.77 -14.94 9.49
N PHE A 9 13.46 -15.04 9.70
CA PHE A 9 12.51 -15.25 8.62
C PHE A 9 12.55 -14.10 7.60
N ILE A 10 12.60 -12.86 8.07
CA ILE A 10 12.72 -11.68 7.21
C ILE A 10 14.01 -11.73 6.39
N GLU A 11 15.15 -12.04 7.01
CA GLU A 11 16.43 -12.11 6.31
C GLU A 11 16.45 -13.22 5.25
N GLU A 12 15.91 -14.39 5.57
CA GLU A 12 15.82 -15.53 4.63
C GLU A 12 14.87 -15.25 3.43
N ASN A 13 13.92 -14.33 3.59
CA ASN A 13 12.92 -13.98 2.58
C ASN A 13 12.99 -12.51 2.14
N LYS A 14 14.10 -11.84 2.34
CA LYS A 14 14.26 -10.39 2.12
C LYS A 14 13.91 -9.91 0.71
N ASP A 15 14.08 -10.72 -0.29
CA ASP A 15 13.75 -10.36 -1.67
C ASP A 15 12.23 -10.38 -1.95
N GLN A 16 11.47 -11.05 -1.12
CA GLN A 16 10.02 -11.21 -1.23
C GLN A 16 9.25 -10.35 -0.21
N LEU A 17 9.88 -10.02 0.91
CA LEU A 17 9.28 -9.29 2.03
C LEU A 17 9.70 -7.81 2.04
N LYS A 18 9.48 -7.11 0.92
CA LYS A 18 9.76 -5.68 0.86
C LYS A 18 8.50 -4.87 1.11
N VAL A 19 8.63 -3.85 1.95
CA VAL A 19 7.58 -2.85 2.22
C VAL A 19 7.92 -1.59 1.46
N GLU A 20 6.99 -1.12 0.65
CA GLU A 20 7.15 0.09 -0.15
C GLU A 20 6.69 1.32 0.63
N TYR A 21 7.52 2.36 0.60
CA TYR A 21 7.25 3.67 1.18
C TYR A 21 7.35 4.75 0.11
N ILE A 22 6.47 5.72 0.18
CA ILE A 22 6.51 6.88 -0.72
C ILE A 22 6.54 8.19 0.05
N ASP A 23 7.27 9.17 -0.50
CA ASP A 23 7.18 10.57 -0.12
C ASP A 23 6.42 11.29 -1.23
N PHE A 24 5.45 12.09 -0.88
CA PHE A 24 4.67 12.85 -1.85
C PHE A 24 4.11 14.15 -1.27
N ASP A 25 3.81 15.06 -2.16
CA ASP A 25 3.08 16.28 -1.86
C ASP A 25 1.74 16.25 -2.59
N TYR A 26 0.69 16.77 -1.99
CA TYR A 26 -0.61 16.84 -2.65
C TYR A 26 -1.43 18.04 -2.20
N ALA A 27 -2.44 18.38 -2.98
CA ALA A 27 -3.47 19.34 -2.61
C ALA A 27 -4.83 18.88 -3.13
N ILE A 28 -5.86 19.17 -2.35
CA ILE A 28 -7.25 19.00 -2.77
C ILE A 28 -7.67 20.22 -3.56
N ILE A 29 -8.17 20.00 -4.78
CA ILE A 29 -8.63 21.04 -5.68
C ILE A 29 -10.15 20.93 -5.83
N ASN A 30 -10.84 22.02 -5.64
CA ASN A 30 -12.28 22.14 -5.82
C ASN A 30 -12.64 23.52 -6.38
N PRO A 31 -13.91 23.75 -6.80
CA PRO A 31 -14.29 25.05 -7.36
C PRO A 31 -14.04 26.22 -6.42
N LYS A 32 -14.22 26.02 -5.14
CA LYS A 32 -14.05 27.06 -4.13
C LYS A 32 -12.62 27.58 -4.05
N ASN A 33 -11.64 26.68 -3.95
CA ASN A 33 -10.24 27.09 -3.82
C ASN A 33 -9.57 27.41 -5.15
N LEU A 34 -10.09 26.91 -6.28
CA LEU A 34 -9.51 27.16 -7.58
C LEU A 34 -10.06 28.42 -8.26
N ILE A 35 -11.37 28.66 -8.16
CA ILE A 35 -12.06 29.76 -8.88
C ILE A 35 -13.00 30.57 -7.98
N GLY A 36 -13.09 30.29 -6.68
CA GLY A 36 -13.87 31.05 -5.71
C GLY A 36 -15.38 30.87 -5.76
N VAL A 37 -15.90 29.83 -6.42
CA VAL A 37 -17.33 29.50 -6.48
C VAL A 37 -17.60 28.12 -5.93
N ASP A 38 -18.85 27.84 -5.52
CA ASP A 38 -19.18 26.56 -4.87
C ASP A 38 -19.49 25.45 -5.85
N GLU A 39 -19.79 25.77 -7.11
CA GLU A 39 -20.22 24.79 -8.12
C GLU A 39 -19.18 24.61 -9.23
N PHE A 40 -19.14 23.41 -9.78
CA PHE A 40 -18.35 23.11 -10.98
C PHE A 40 -18.95 23.83 -12.19
N ASN A 41 -18.09 24.46 -12.97
CA ASN A 41 -18.47 25.15 -14.20
C ASN A 41 -17.33 25.06 -15.24
N GLN A 42 -17.56 25.59 -16.44
CA GLN A 42 -16.58 25.57 -17.50
C GLN A 42 -15.25 26.25 -17.10
N THR A 43 -15.32 27.34 -16.37
CA THR A 43 -14.10 28.05 -15.88
C THR A 43 -13.24 27.14 -15.00
N PHE A 44 -13.88 26.33 -14.13
CA PHE A 44 -13.16 25.35 -13.32
C PHE A 44 -12.44 24.32 -14.19
N PHE A 45 -13.12 23.71 -15.16
CA PHE A 45 -12.52 22.70 -16.03
C PHE A 45 -11.43 23.28 -16.94
N ASP A 46 -11.59 24.53 -17.42
CA ASP A 46 -10.54 25.22 -18.14
C ASP A 46 -9.27 25.39 -17.29
N LYS A 47 -9.43 25.65 -16.00
CA LYS A 47 -8.30 25.72 -15.06
C LYS A 47 -7.67 24.36 -14.79
N ILE A 48 -8.45 23.31 -14.71
CA ILE A 48 -7.92 21.93 -14.64
C ILE A 48 -7.08 21.61 -15.87
N ASP A 49 -7.55 21.93 -17.07
CA ASP A 49 -6.81 21.74 -18.32
C ASP A 49 -5.48 22.53 -18.33
N GLU A 50 -5.49 23.77 -17.83
CA GLU A 50 -4.25 24.55 -17.66
C GLU A 50 -3.27 23.86 -16.70
N ILE A 51 -3.74 23.32 -15.59
CA ILE A 51 -2.93 22.57 -14.62
C ILE A 51 -2.33 21.32 -15.28
N GLU A 52 -3.12 20.58 -16.05
CA GLU A 52 -2.64 19.40 -16.78
C GLU A 52 -1.51 19.74 -17.78
N ILE A 53 -1.61 20.88 -18.44
CA ILE A 53 -0.55 21.39 -19.32
C ILE A 53 0.73 21.71 -18.53
N GLU A 54 0.60 22.34 -17.37
CA GLU A 54 1.74 22.66 -16.49
C GLU A 54 2.40 21.36 -15.95
N ILE A 55 1.60 20.34 -15.61
CA ILE A 55 2.11 19.02 -15.25
C ILE A 55 2.90 18.40 -16.39
N SER A 56 2.36 18.45 -17.61
CA SER A 56 3.03 17.93 -18.83
C SER A 56 4.36 18.64 -19.11
N ASN A 57 4.46 19.91 -18.75
CA ASN A 57 5.69 20.70 -18.86
C ASN A 57 6.62 20.51 -17.64
N ASN A 58 6.30 19.59 -16.73
CA ASN A 58 7.04 19.31 -15.52
C ASN A 58 7.28 20.56 -14.63
N GLN A 59 6.29 21.41 -14.56
CA GLN A 59 6.33 22.59 -13.69
C GLN A 59 6.27 22.17 -12.22
N ASP A 60 6.91 22.93 -11.34
CA ASP A 60 6.93 22.64 -9.91
C ASP A 60 5.51 22.70 -9.31
N LEU A 61 5.13 21.67 -8.52
CA LEU A 61 3.81 21.57 -7.89
C LEU A 61 3.51 22.77 -6.98
N GLU A 62 4.47 23.21 -6.16
CA GLU A 62 4.28 24.38 -5.28
C GLU A 62 4.04 25.65 -6.10
N LYS A 63 4.70 25.76 -7.24
CA LYS A 63 4.54 26.91 -8.14
C LYS A 63 3.16 26.92 -8.80
N ILE A 64 2.66 25.76 -9.24
CA ILE A 64 1.30 25.63 -9.75
C ILE A 64 0.30 26.04 -8.69
N LEU A 65 0.41 25.51 -7.47
CA LEU A 65 -0.50 25.80 -6.35
C LEU A 65 -0.43 27.24 -5.88
N SER A 66 0.74 27.87 -5.94
CA SER A 66 0.90 29.27 -5.53
C SER A 66 0.07 30.25 -6.38
N ASN A 67 -0.21 29.92 -7.63
CA ASN A 67 -1.08 30.71 -8.51
C ASN A 67 -2.52 30.81 -7.99
N PHE A 68 -2.93 29.88 -7.13
CA PHE A 68 -4.27 29.79 -6.57
C PHE A 68 -4.30 29.98 -5.06
N ASP A 69 -3.18 30.38 -4.45
CA ASP A 69 -3.01 30.52 -3.00
C ASP A 69 -3.34 29.22 -2.23
N ILE A 70 -2.99 28.08 -2.81
CA ILE A 70 -3.16 26.75 -2.22
C ILE A 70 -1.81 26.24 -1.74
N LYS A 71 -1.77 25.72 -0.51
CA LYS A 71 -0.57 25.10 0.06
C LYS A 71 -0.65 23.57 -0.03
N PRO A 72 0.44 22.91 -0.45
CA PRO A 72 0.46 21.44 -0.48
C PRO A 72 0.56 20.85 0.93
N VAL A 73 -0.02 19.67 1.09
CA VAL A 73 0.24 18.78 2.21
C VAL A 73 1.46 17.92 1.85
N LYS A 74 2.45 17.88 2.74
CA LYS A 74 3.68 17.09 2.56
C LYS A 74 3.63 15.83 3.40
N VAL A 75 3.79 14.68 2.76
CA VAL A 75 3.75 13.36 3.41
C VAL A 75 5.08 12.65 3.18
N LYS A 76 5.64 12.11 4.26
CA LYS A 76 6.90 11.37 4.26
C LYS A 76 6.71 9.95 4.73
N ASN A 77 7.44 9.02 4.11
CA ASN A 77 7.49 7.61 4.52
C ASN A 77 6.08 6.98 4.64
N TYR A 78 5.22 7.25 3.69
CA TYR A 78 3.88 6.69 3.69
C TYR A 78 3.90 5.25 3.23
N ARG A 79 3.26 4.39 4.01
CA ARG A 79 3.03 2.98 3.70
C ARG A 79 1.54 2.75 3.47
N TYR A 80 1.21 1.99 2.44
CA TYR A 80 -0.18 1.59 2.20
C TYR A 80 -0.76 0.83 3.40
N SER A 81 -1.99 1.14 3.75
CA SER A 81 -2.75 0.45 4.79
C SER A 81 -4.12 0.05 4.24
N ALA A 82 -4.36 -1.25 4.11
CA ALA A 82 -5.57 -1.80 3.46
C ALA A 82 -6.88 -1.44 4.17
N ASP A 83 -6.82 -1.12 5.45
CA ASP A 83 -7.96 -0.74 6.30
C ASP A 83 -8.28 0.76 6.30
N LYS A 84 -7.49 1.58 5.57
CA LYS A 84 -7.71 3.03 5.45
C LYS A 84 -8.29 3.40 4.10
N ASP A 85 -9.42 4.09 4.12
CA ASP A 85 -9.99 4.76 2.95
C ASP A 85 -9.69 6.26 3.04
N ASN A 86 -8.51 6.65 2.54
CA ASN A 86 -8.03 8.02 2.58
C ASN A 86 -7.34 8.45 1.28
N ILE A 87 -7.08 9.73 1.15
CA ILE A 87 -6.43 10.32 -0.03
C ILE A 87 -5.03 9.74 -0.22
N GLU A 88 -4.29 9.53 0.85
CA GLU A 88 -2.93 9.02 0.83
C GLU A 88 -2.87 7.61 0.22
N ASN A 89 -3.81 6.73 0.56
CA ASN A 89 -3.91 5.42 -0.07
C ASN A 89 -4.27 5.51 -1.56
N ARG A 90 -5.11 6.46 -1.96
CA ARG A 90 -5.42 6.68 -3.38
C ARG A 90 -4.21 7.12 -4.18
N ILE A 91 -3.40 8.01 -3.63
CA ILE A 91 -2.14 8.43 -4.23
C ILE A 91 -1.15 7.26 -4.30
N PHE A 92 -1.05 6.48 -3.24
CA PHE A 92 -0.21 5.27 -3.25
C PHE A 92 -0.60 4.31 -4.38
N ASN A 93 -1.89 4.10 -4.61
CA ASN A 93 -2.38 3.19 -5.65
C ASN A 93 -2.06 3.64 -7.08
N VAL A 94 -1.83 4.93 -7.29
CA VAL A 94 -1.51 5.52 -8.62
C VAL A 94 -0.06 6.00 -8.72
N ARG A 95 0.81 5.62 -7.79
CA ARG A 95 2.19 6.10 -7.68
C ARG A 95 3.11 5.79 -8.87
N ASN A 96 2.70 4.87 -9.74
CA ASN A 96 3.41 4.61 -10.99
C ASN A 96 3.41 5.81 -11.94
N VAL A 97 2.44 6.72 -11.80
CA VAL A 97 2.46 8.05 -12.42
C VAL A 97 2.86 9.04 -11.34
N ALA A 98 4.07 9.58 -11.45
CA ALA A 98 4.68 10.35 -10.36
C ALA A 98 4.06 11.73 -10.16
N PHE A 99 3.48 12.33 -11.20
CA PHE A 99 2.90 13.68 -11.15
C PHE A 99 1.64 13.72 -12.00
N ASP A 100 0.50 13.97 -11.35
CA ASP A 100 -0.79 13.97 -12.03
C ASP A 100 -1.86 14.69 -11.20
N ILE A 101 -3.01 14.91 -11.81
CA ILE A 101 -4.24 15.32 -11.15
C ILE A 101 -5.31 14.26 -11.39
N ILE A 102 -5.91 13.75 -10.32
CA ILE A 102 -6.93 12.71 -10.36
C ILE A 102 -8.24 13.19 -9.77
N GLU A 103 -9.33 12.66 -10.29
CA GLU A 103 -10.66 12.90 -9.74
C GLU A 103 -10.90 12.01 -8.50
N ASP A 104 -11.44 12.60 -7.43
CA ASP A 104 -11.76 11.91 -6.18
C ASP A 104 -13.10 12.41 -5.63
N ASN A 105 -14.16 11.63 -5.84
CA ASN A 105 -15.52 12.02 -5.49
C ASN A 105 -15.89 13.40 -6.10
N ASN A 106 -16.16 14.41 -5.24
CA ASN A 106 -16.48 15.77 -5.65
C ASN A 106 -15.27 16.71 -5.64
N ASN A 107 -14.06 16.17 -5.61
CA ASN A 107 -12.81 16.94 -5.60
C ASN A 107 -11.85 16.40 -6.64
N TYR A 108 -10.77 17.12 -6.84
CA TYR A 108 -9.59 16.69 -7.57
C TYR A 108 -8.40 16.66 -6.64
N ILE A 109 -7.48 15.74 -6.86
CA ILE A 109 -6.25 15.65 -6.10
C ILE A 109 -5.09 15.88 -7.06
N LEU A 110 -4.38 16.98 -6.87
CA LEU A 110 -3.10 17.24 -7.53
C LEU A 110 -2.00 16.67 -6.63
N TYR A 111 -1.17 15.77 -7.16
CA TYR A 111 -0.13 15.12 -6.37
C TYR A 111 1.17 14.99 -7.15
N LYS A 112 2.26 14.92 -6.41
CA LYS A 112 3.59 14.58 -6.93
C LYS A 112 4.30 13.62 -5.98
N VAL A 113 4.67 12.45 -6.48
CA VAL A 113 5.50 11.48 -5.76
C VAL A 113 6.96 11.89 -5.92
N ASN A 114 7.62 12.17 -4.81
CA ASN A 114 9.01 12.66 -4.76
C ASN A 114 10.03 11.54 -4.56
N LYS A 115 9.62 10.47 -3.87
CA LYS A 115 10.50 9.34 -3.56
C LYS A 115 9.69 8.06 -3.45
N LEU A 116 10.27 6.99 -3.96
CA LEU A 116 9.77 5.64 -3.81
C LEU A 116 10.91 4.79 -3.25
N ASP A 117 10.66 4.09 -2.14
CA ASP A 117 11.67 3.36 -1.39
C ASP A 117 11.11 2.02 -0.92
N GLU A 118 11.94 0.97 -0.98
CA GLU A 118 11.58 -0.36 -0.51
C GLU A 118 12.49 -0.75 0.65
N ARG A 119 11.89 -1.25 1.73
CA ARG A 119 12.61 -1.62 2.96
C ARG A 119 12.14 -2.98 3.45
N SER A 120 13.01 -3.68 4.17
CA SER A 120 12.61 -4.84 4.95
C SER A 120 11.60 -4.45 6.03
N PRO A 121 10.63 -5.34 6.38
CA PRO A 121 9.67 -5.06 7.45
C PRO A 121 10.40 -4.76 8.77
N ASP A 122 9.97 -3.71 9.46
CA ASP A 122 10.43 -3.40 10.82
C ASP A 122 9.47 -4.05 11.82
N ILE A 123 9.94 -5.08 12.52
CA ILE A 123 9.13 -5.79 13.53
C ILE A 123 8.80 -4.96 14.77
N LYS A 124 9.36 -3.76 14.91
CA LYS A 124 8.94 -2.80 15.93
C LYS A 124 7.62 -2.12 15.60
N ASP A 125 7.24 -2.12 14.33
CA ASP A 125 5.90 -1.73 13.88
C ASP A 125 4.94 -2.91 14.15
N PRO A 126 3.91 -2.75 15.00
CA PRO A 126 3.00 -3.85 15.35
C PRO A 126 2.24 -4.43 14.16
N ASP A 127 1.89 -3.61 13.18
CA ASP A 127 1.15 -4.05 11.99
C ASP A 127 2.05 -4.91 11.10
N LEU A 128 3.28 -4.44 10.83
CA LEU A 128 4.26 -5.20 10.07
C LEU A 128 4.66 -6.50 10.78
N ARG A 129 4.80 -6.45 12.12
CA ARG A 129 5.04 -7.65 12.92
C ARG A 129 3.93 -8.68 12.73
N ASN A 130 2.68 -8.26 12.78
CA ASN A 130 1.52 -9.14 12.60
C ASN A 130 1.47 -9.71 11.18
N GLU A 131 1.74 -8.91 10.16
CA GLU A 131 1.82 -9.37 8.77
C GLU A 131 2.89 -10.47 8.60
N VAL A 132 4.07 -10.29 9.19
CA VAL A 132 5.14 -11.29 9.15
C VAL A 132 4.73 -12.57 9.89
N LEU A 133 4.07 -12.45 11.06
CA LEU A 133 3.55 -13.60 11.81
C LEU A 133 2.51 -14.39 11.00
N GLU A 134 1.63 -13.71 10.30
CA GLU A 134 0.65 -14.36 9.41
C GLU A 134 1.33 -15.12 8.27
N LEU A 135 2.34 -14.52 7.64
CA LEU A 135 3.10 -15.16 6.56
C LEU A 135 3.83 -16.42 7.04
N ILE A 136 4.46 -16.37 8.21
CA ILE A 136 5.09 -17.56 8.81
C ILE A 136 4.05 -18.65 9.06
N SER A 137 2.93 -18.28 9.67
CA SER A 137 1.84 -19.23 9.96
C SER A 137 1.28 -19.88 8.68
N GLN A 138 1.12 -19.11 7.60
CA GLN A 138 0.67 -19.63 6.31
C GLN A 138 1.70 -20.58 5.69
N LYS A 139 2.97 -20.24 5.77
CA LYS A 139 4.07 -21.09 5.31
C LYS A 139 4.08 -22.43 6.05
N ASP A 140 3.99 -22.39 7.38
CA ASP A 140 3.99 -23.59 8.21
C ASP A 140 2.78 -24.50 7.90
N LYS A 141 1.60 -23.91 7.72
CA LYS A 141 0.39 -24.65 7.31
C LYS A 141 0.56 -25.30 5.93
N PHE A 142 1.14 -24.57 4.99
CA PHE A 142 1.40 -25.09 3.65
C PHE A 142 2.40 -26.24 3.67
N GLU A 143 3.51 -26.10 4.38
CA GLU A 143 4.52 -27.16 4.52
C GLU A 143 3.95 -28.41 5.21
N PHE A 144 3.16 -28.22 6.26
CA PHE A 144 2.47 -29.31 6.94
C PHE A 144 1.54 -30.07 6.00
N ASN A 145 0.69 -29.37 5.26
CA ASN A 145 -0.25 -29.98 4.33
C ASN A 145 0.46 -30.67 3.16
N SER A 146 1.54 -30.10 2.66
CA SER A 146 2.36 -30.70 1.60
C SER A 146 3.01 -32.03 2.06
N ASN A 147 3.57 -32.04 3.27
CA ASN A 147 4.13 -33.26 3.87
C ASN A 147 3.06 -34.32 4.11
N LEU A 148 1.87 -33.93 4.56
CA LEU A 148 0.73 -34.81 4.77
C LEU A 148 0.33 -35.49 3.45
N LEU A 149 0.15 -34.73 2.38
CA LEU A 149 -0.19 -35.23 1.05
C LEU A 149 0.87 -36.18 0.50
N LYS A 150 2.14 -35.86 0.69
CA LYS A 150 3.27 -36.73 0.30
C LYS A 150 3.22 -38.08 1.00
N ARG A 151 2.99 -38.06 2.33
CA ARG A 151 2.87 -39.30 3.13
C ARG A 151 1.66 -40.12 2.73
N ILE A 152 0.50 -39.50 2.46
CA ILE A 152 -0.70 -40.18 1.95
C ILE A 152 -0.40 -40.86 0.60
N ASN A 153 0.23 -40.14 -0.34
CA ASN A 153 0.59 -40.67 -1.66
C ASN A 153 1.60 -41.84 -1.57
N GLU A 154 2.50 -41.79 -0.61
CA GLU A 154 3.46 -42.89 -0.34
C GLU A 154 2.86 -44.03 0.44
N LYS A 155 1.56 -44.00 0.79
CA LYS A 155 0.82 -44.97 1.58
C LYS A 155 1.49 -45.34 2.92
N LYS A 156 2.09 -44.34 3.57
CA LYS A 156 2.78 -44.46 4.85
C LYS A 156 1.89 -44.21 6.07
N PHE A 157 0.58 -44.04 5.86
CA PHE A 157 -0.39 -43.81 6.92
C PHE A 157 -1.16 -45.10 7.27
N SER A 158 -1.29 -45.35 8.60
CA SER A 158 -2.40 -46.11 9.16
C SER A 158 -3.64 -45.20 9.30
N ASN A 159 -4.83 -45.80 9.40
CA ASN A 159 -6.07 -45.03 9.62
C ASN A 159 -6.02 -44.19 10.89
N SER A 160 -5.38 -44.65 11.96
CA SER A 160 -5.24 -43.91 13.22
C SER A 160 -4.34 -42.70 13.08
N GLU A 161 -3.26 -42.79 12.32
CA GLU A 161 -2.39 -41.62 12.02
C GLU A 161 -3.11 -40.57 11.18
N PHE A 162 -3.90 -41.00 10.20
CA PHE A 162 -4.70 -40.10 9.37
C PHE A 162 -5.71 -39.29 10.18
N VAL A 163 -6.47 -39.97 11.07
CA VAL A 163 -7.44 -39.30 11.96
C VAL A 163 -6.76 -38.29 12.88
N LYS A 164 -5.62 -38.66 13.48
CA LYS A 164 -4.85 -37.79 14.36
C LYS A 164 -4.33 -36.55 13.66
N MET A 165 -3.90 -36.66 12.41
CA MET A 165 -3.45 -35.56 11.61
C MET A 165 -4.61 -34.62 11.16
N ALA A 166 -5.77 -35.19 10.84
CA ALA A 166 -6.98 -34.42 10.54
C ALA A 166 -7.42 -33.56 11.72
N GLU A 167 -7.34 -34.07 12.96
CA GLU A 167 -7.60 -33.29 14.17
C GLU A 167 -6.59 -32.14 14.34
N ASN A 168 -5.32 -32.37 14.08
CA ASN A 168 -4.29 -31.31 14.13
C ASN A 168 -4.52 -30.22 13.07
N ILE A 169 -5.00 -30.54 11.88
CA ILE A 169 -5.36 -29.56 10.86
C ILE A 169 -6.52 -28.68 11.33
N GLN A 170 -7.55 -29.26 11.96
CA GLN A 170 -8.65 -28.49 12.54
C GLN A 170 -8.19 -27.52 13.63
N ASN A 171 -7.22 -27.89 14.44
CA ASN A 171 -6.65 -27.05 15.49
C ASN A 171 -5.76 -25.91 14.95
N LEU A 172 -5.30 -26.01 13.70
CA LEU A 172 -4.49 -24.98 13.04
C LEU A 172 -5.32 -23.95 12.23
N SER A 173 -6.61 -24.21 12.07
CA SER A 173 -7.50 -23.33 11.28
C SER A 173 -8.04 -22.16 12.09
#